data_59b2c31b82893be1ae506c35f803949e
#
_entry.id   59b2c31b82893be1ae506c35f803949e
#
_cell.length_a   1.000
_cell.length_b   1.000
_cell.length_c   1.000
_cell.angle_alpha   90.00
_cell.angle_beta   90.00
_cell.angle_gamma   90.00
#
_symmetry.space_group_name_H-M   'P 1'
#
loop_
_entity.id
_entity.type
_entity.pdbx_description
1 polymer ?
#
loop_
_entity_poly.entity_id
_entity_poly.type
_entity_poly.pdbx_seq_one_letter_code
_entity_poly.pdbx_strand_id
1 'polypeptide(L)'
;MSAIDLLKELIKATEKAANIARICRKDDHLFSLLVQEKSKEESNSRFEHDFKTLADCLIQEVVKHDIGKKFPGLRENIRGEENPSFTNAEGESIVVTVSEDKNETIDNIQKILNGDRVAAIQLVEEVFREIEIDSEQWQIPQESISLDNDINELGIWIDPIDATAEYIRAQDKTTKFPNIKASGLECVTVLIGVYETVRGDPIIGVVNQPFASKNETDTYESRIYWGLTIGDLKYNNVMAVENEERIAVLSPSEQSKYVEFLKNQLKYEIVYSSGAGHKILKVITGEAELFLLSKGTTYKWDTCAPQAILKSLDGELFNLQDTLINKSLKKISYHDTKIIRNTGGLIAYRNIEKFKDFLKL
;
A
#
# COMPACT_ATOMS: atom_id res chain seq x y z
N MET A 1 -15.24 -16.54 11.33
CA MET A 1 -14.19 -15.63 11.82
C MET A 1 -14.74 -14.21 11.85
N SER A 2 -14.37 -13.39 12.84
CA SER A 2 -14.77 -11.97 12.85
C SER A 2 -13.93 -11.16 11.86
N ALA A 3 -14.59 -10.42 10.96
CA ALA A 3 -13.93 -9.48 10.06
C ALA A 3 -13.26 -8.33 10.83
N ILE A 4 -13.86 -7.94 11.95
CA ILE A 4 -13.32 -6.88 12.82
C ILE A 4 -12.03 -7.34 13.49
N ASP A 5 -11.93 -8.62 13.92
CA ASP A 5 -10.68 -9.13 14.48
C ASP A 5 -9.56 -9.16 13.44
N LEU A 6 -9.87 -9.57 12.20
CA LEU A 6 -8.91 -9.52 11.11
C LEU A 6 -8.49 -8.07 10.81
N LEU A 7 -9.44 -7.14 10.70
CA LEU A 7 -9.15 -5.71 10.50
C LEU A 7 -8.23 -5.15 11.59
N LYS A 8 -8.48 -5.47 12.85
CA LYS A 8 -7.63 -5.05 13.97
C LYS A 8 -6.19 -5.54 13.82
N GLU A 9 -6.00 -6.82 13.47
CA GLU A 9 -4.66 -7.34 13.27
C GLU A 9 -3.97 -6.75 12.03
N LEU A 10 -4.70 -6.42 10.96
CA LEU A 10 -4.14 -5.71 9.81
C LEU A 10 -3.70 -4.28 10.18
N ILE A 11 -4.48 -3.56 10.98
CA ILE A 11 -4.12 -2.23 11.49
C ILE A 11 -2.85 -2.30 12.34
N LYS A 12 -2.77 -3.27 13.27
CA LYS A 12 -1.54 -3.50 14.06
C LYS A 12 -0.33 -3.78 13.18
N ALA A 13 -0.51 -4.65 12.19
CA ALA A 13 0.55 -5.00 11.26
C ALA A 13 1.05 -3.79 10.46
N THR A 14 0.15 -2.92 9.97
CA THR A 14 0.56 -1.69 9.25
C THR A 14 1.22 -0.66 10.15
N GLU A 15 0.82 -0.54 11.42
CA GLU A 15 1.50 0.37 12.36
C GLU A 15 2.88 -0.14 12.77
N LYS A 16 3.02 -1.44 12.97
CA LYS A 16 4.33 -2.08 13.18
C LYS A 16 5.24 -1.87 11.95
N ALA A 17 4.71 -2.03 10.74
CA ALA A 17 5.41 -1.74 9.50
C ALA A 17 5.88 -0.28 9.43
N ALA A 18 5.01 0.67 9.80
CA ALA A 18 5.35 2.08 9.86
C ALA A 18 6.46 2.40 10.86
N ASN A 19 6.46 1.74 12.03
CA ASN A 19 7.53 1.86 13.03
C ASN A 19 8.87 1.37 12.47
N ILE A 20 8.88 0.20 11.83
CA ILE A 20 10.08 -0.36 11.18
C ILE A 20 10.60 0.59 10.11
N ALA A 21 9.73 1.11 9.22
CA ALA A 21 10.10 2.06 8.19
C ALA A 21 10.73 3.33 8.78
N ARG A 22 10.16 3.89 9.86
CA ARG A 22 10.70 5.08 10.54
C ARG A 22 12.06 4.82 11.17
N ILE A 23 12.25 3.68 11.84
CA ILE A 23 13.54 3.33 12.47
C ILE A 23 14.63 3.15 11.42
N CYS A 24 14.36 2.43 10.34
CA CYS A 24 15.33 2.27 9.25
C CYS A 24 15.77 3.62 8.65
N ARG A 25 14.89 4.62 8.65
CA ARG A 25 15.21 5.97 8.15
C ARG A 25 15.88 6.90 9.15
N LYS A 26 15.93 6.53 10.44
CA LYS A 26 16.44 7.41 11.50
C LYS A 26 17.94 7.68 11.42
N ASP A 27 18.70 6.74 10.88
CA ASP A 27 20.15 6.82 10.72
C ASP A 27 20.51 6.68 9.25
N ASP A 28 21.00 7.79 8.64
CA ASP A 28 21.32 7.83 7.21
C ASP A 28 22.47 6.88 6.83
N HIS A 29 23.42 6.64 7.73
CA HIS A 29 24.53 5.71 7.47
C HIS A 29 24.01 4.28 7.45
N LEU A 30 23.26 3.88 8.49
CA LEU A 30 22.61 2.58 8.53
C LEU A 30 21.70 2.40 7.31
N PHE A 31 20.89 3.41 7.00
CA PHE A 31 19.96 3.35 5.87
C PHE A 31 20.67 3.11 4.53
N SER A 32 21.83 3.73 4.31
CA SER A 32 22.59 3.54 3.06
C SER A 32 23.05 2.08 2.86
N LEU A 33 23.24 1.32 3.94
CA LEU A 33 23.58 -0.11 3.89
C LEU A 33 22.36 -1.01 3.64
N LEU A 34 21.16 -0.46 3.77
CA LEU A 34 19.90 -1.20 3.68
C LEU A 34 19.22 -1.11 2.30
N VAL A 35 19.84 -0.43 1.32
CA VAL A 35 19.30 -0.24 -0.02
C VAL A 35 19.96 -1.18 -1.01
N GLN A 36 19.15 -1.92 -1.75
CA GLN A 36 19.62 -2.84 -2.80
C GLN A 36 18.85 -2.59 -4.10
N GLU A 37 19.55 -2.59 -5.25
CA GLU A 37 18.92 -2.62 -6.56
C GLU A 37 18.32 -4.00 -6.84
N LYS A 38 17.07 -4.05 -7.29
CA LYS A 38 16.36 -5.29 -7.64
C LYS A 38 17.03 -5.94 -8.86
N SER A 39 17.01 -7.26 -8.91
CA SER A 39 17.46 -8.01 -10.10
C SER A 39 16.57 -7.68 -11.31
N LYS A 40 17.02 -8.01 -12.53
CA LYS A 40 16.22 -7.75 -13.75
C LYS A 40 14.89 -8.48 -13.75
N GLU A 41 14.83 -9.65 -13.10
CA GLU A 41 13.64 -10.49 -12.99
C GLU A 41 12.62 -9.92 -12.00
N GLU A 42 13.09 -9.20 -10.97
CA GLU A 42 12.28 -8.61 -9.91
C GLU A 42 11.88 -7.16 -10.23
N SER A 43 12.68 -6.48 -11.07
CA SER A 43 12.50 -5.04 -11.31
C SER A 43 11.25 -4.70 -12.11
N ASN A 44 10.64 -3.56 -11.77
CA ASN A 44 9.57 -2.96 -12.57
C ASN A 44 10.18 -2.21 -13.76
N SER A 45 9.85 -2.63 -14.97
CA SER A 45 10.34 -2.05 -16.23
C SER A 45 10.05 -0.55 -16.42
N ARG A 46 9.30 0.07 -15.51
CA ARG A 46 9.06 1.53 -15.48
C ARG A 46 10.30 2.32 -15.05
N PHE A 47 11.13 1.71 -14.19
CA PHE A 47 12.29 2.36 -13.61
C PHE A 47 13.56 1.94 -14.35
N GLU A 48 14.47 2.85 -14.55
CA GLU A 48 15.83 2.55 -15.03
C GLU A 48 16.61 1.79 -13.96
N HIS A 49 16.40 2.19 -12.70
CA HIS A 49 16.91 1.53 -11.50
C HIS A 49 15.73 1.35 -10.56
N ASP A 50 15.43 0.12 -10.17
CA ASP A 50 14.42 -0.24 -9.21
C ASP A 50 15.08 -0.80 -7.95
N PHE A 51 14.67 -0.32 -6.78
CA PHE A 51 15.31 -0.61 -5.51
C PHE A 51 14.34 -1.23 -4.53
N LYS A 52 14.88 -2.07 -3.65
CA LYS A 52 14.23 -2.51 -2.41
C LYS A 52 15.13 -2.16 -1.22
N THR A 53 14.56 -2.09 -0.05
CA THR A 53 15.31 -1.91 1.19
C THR A 53 15.15 -3.13 2.09
N LEU A 54 16.03 -3.27 3.08
CA LEU A 54 15.81 -4.27 4.13
C LEU A 54 14.47 -4.04 4.84
N ALA A 55 14.03 -2.78 4.96
CA ALA A 55 12.73 -2.46 5.55
C ALA A 55 11.58 -3.11 4.77
N ASP A 56 11.60 -3.06 3.42
CA ASP A 56 10.58 -3.71 2.58
C ASP A 56 10.50 -5.22 2.87
N CYS A 57 11.66 -5.92 2.83
CA CYS A 57 11.73 -7.34 3.08
C CYS A 57 11.28 -7.70 4.51
N LEU A 58 11.77 -6.95 5.51
CA LEU A 58 11.47 -7.22 6.92
C LEU A 58 9.99 -6.97 7.24
N ILE A 59 9.43 -5.88 6.76
CA ILE A 59 8.00 -5.55 6.94
C ILE A 59 7.13 -6.66 6.36
N GLN A 60 7.42 -7.10 5.12
CA GLN A 60 6.65 -8.17 4.51
C GLN A 60 6.68 -9.47 5.33
N GLU A 61 7.85 -9.88 5.82
CA GLU A 61 7.98 -11.10 6.62
C GLU A 61 7.34 -10.95 8.02
N VAL A 62 7.38 -9.76 8.63
CA VAL A 62 6.66 -9.45 9.88
C VAL A 62 5.16 -9.59 9.70
N VAL A 63 4.59 -9.01 8.63
CA VAL A 63 3.15 -9.12 8.35
C VAL A 63 2.75 -10.57 8.12
N LYS A 64 3.53 -11.34 7.34
CA LYS A 64 3.28 -12.78 7.13
C LYS A 64 3.34 -13.57 8.44
N HIS A 65 4.33 -13.28 9.29
CA HIS A 65 4.50 -13.93 10.58
C HIS A 65 3.30 -13.64 11.50
N ASP A 66 2.98 -12.36 11.73
CA ASP A 66 1.98 -11.96 12.72
C ASP A 66 0.56 -12.39 12.29
N ILE A 67 0.19 -12.12 11.03
CA ILE A 67 -1.11 -12.53 10.49
C ILE A 67 -1.21 -14.05 10.37
N GLY A 68 -0.16 -14.71 9.87
CA GLY A 68 -0.13 -16.17 9.74
C GLY A 68 -0.14 -16.91 11.08
N LYS A 69 0.42 -16.32 12.14
CA LYS A 69 0.34 -16.82 13.52
C LYS A 69 -1.07 -16.69 14.09
N LYS A 70 -1.69 -15.53 13.91
CA LYS A 70 -3.04 -15.24 14.43
C LYS A 70 -4.13 -15.98 13.64
N PHE A 71 -3.94 -16.13 12.33
CA PHE A 71 -4.88 -16.74 11.39
C PHE A 71 -4.17 -17.81 10.53
N PRO A 72 -3.91 -19.01 11.06
CA PRO A 72 -3.11 -20.03 10.37
C PRO A 72 -3.64 -20.42 8.99
N GLY A 73 -4.96 -20.37 8.75
CA GLY A 73 -5.58 -20.64 7.46
C GLY A 73 -5.23 -19.62 6.36
N LEU A 74 -4.77 -18.42 6.72
CA LEU A 74 -4.34 -17.41 5.75
C LEU A 74 -2.87 -17.57 5.32
N ARG A 75 -2.04 -18.26 6.10
CA ARG A 75 -0.57 -18.25 5.97
C ARG A 75 -0.08 -18.47 4.54
N GLU A 76 -0.62 -19.48 3.86
CA GLU A 76 -0.22 -19.83 2.48
C GLU A 76 -0.80 -18.88 1.42
N ASN A 77 -1.76 -18.05 1.80
CA ASN A 77 -2.45 -17.12 0.92
C ASN A 77 -1.98 -15.66 1.10
N ILE A 78 -0.94 -15.43 1.92
CA ILE A 78 -0.33 -14.10 2.09
C ILE A 78 0.77 -13.92 1.05
N ARG A 79 0.61 -12.94 0.17
CA ARG A 79 1.53 -12.61 -0.92
C ARG A 79 1.91 -11.14 -0.84
N GLY A 80 3.12 -10.83 -1.29
CA GLY A 80 3.60 -9.45 -1.31
C GLY A 80 4.49 -9.17 -2.52
N GLU A 81 4.96 -7.95 -2.59
CA GLU A 81 5.86 -7.48 -3.65
C GLU A 81 7.22 -8.14 -3.57
N GLU A 82 7.77 -8.31 -2.36
CA GLU A 82 9.17 -8.55 -2.17
C GLU A 82 9.55 -10.05 -2.11
N ASN A 83 10.65 -10.37 -2.77
CA ASN A 83 11.41 -11.56 -2.47
C ASN A 83 12.13 -11.33 -1.12
N PRO A 84 12.02 -12.24 -0.13
CA PRO A 84 12.63 -12.06 1.19
C PRO A 84 14.17 -12.12 1.17
N SER A 85 14.81 -12.44 0.03
CA SER A 85 16.27 -12.50 -0.07
C SER A 85 16.86 -11.10 -0.12
N PHE A 86 17.85 -10.83 0.72
CA PHE A 86 18.59 -9.57 0.77
C PHE A 86 20.11 -9.84 0.71
N THR A 87 20.84 -9.06 -0.08
CA THR A 87 22.29 -9.21 -0.20
C THR A 87 22.99 -8.17 0.68
N ASN A 88 23.80 -8.63 1.62
CA ASN A 88 24.55 -7.77 2.52
C ASN A 88 25.75 -7.09 1.81
N ALA A 89 26.44 -6.17 2.49
CA ALA A 89 27.57 -5.45 1.90
C ALA A 89 28.80 -6.35 1.59
N GLU A 90 28.86 -7.56 2.13
CA GLU A 90 29.87 -8.57 1.82
C GLU A 90 29.52 -9.39 0.58
N GLY A 91 28.33 -9.17 -0.01
CA GLY A 91 27.84 -9.89 -1.19
C GLY A 91 27.18 -11.23 -0.86
N GLU A 92 26.89 -11.53 0.41
CA GLU A 92 26.17 -12.72 0.83
C GLU A 92 24.66 -12.50 0.72
N SER A 93 23.95 -13.39 0.02
CA SER A 93 22.49 -13.37 -0.07
C SER A 93 21.89 -14.14 1.10
N ILE A 94 21.12 -13.44 1.93
CA ILE A 94 20.51 -13.96 3.15
C ILE A 94 18.99 -13.81 3.04
N VAL A 95 18.27 -14.86 3.40
CA VAL A 95 16.80 -14.80 3.49
C VAL A 95 16.41 -14.11 4.79
N VAL A 96 15.67 -13.02 4.69
CA VAL A 96 15.08 -12.33 5.84
C VAL A 96 14.01 -13.23 6.43
N THR A 97 14.13 -13.57 7.71
CA THR A 97 13.19 -14.44 8.41
C THR A 97 12.80 -13.87 9.75
N VAL A 98 11.53 -14.01 10.10
CA VAL A 98 11.00 -13.70 11.42
C VAL A 98 10.61 -15.04 12.08
N SER A 99 11.38 -15.43 13.12
CA SER A 99 11.16 -16.66 13.89
C SER A 99 10.26 -16.36 15.10
N GLU A 100 9.67 -17.42 15.67
CA GLU A 100 9.03 -17.34 17.00
C GLU A 100 10.06 -17.00 18.12
N ASP A 101 11.32 -17.38 17.93
CA ASP A 101 12.43 -16.99 18.81
C ASP A 101 13.02 -15.65 18.37
N LYS A 102 12.90 -14.67 19.27
CA LYS A 102 13.46 -13.34 19.07
C LYS A 102 14.97 -13.34 18.81
N ASN A 103 15.73 -14.24 19.47
CA ASN A 103 17.18 -14.31 19.30
C ASN A 103 17.56 -14.85 17.91
N GLU A 104 16.82 -15.82 17.37
CA GLU A 104 17.04 -16.30 16.02
C GLU A 104 16.78 -15.18 14.98
N THR A 105 15.77 -14.35 15.21
CA THR A 105 15.50 -13.17 14.37
C THR A 105 16.63 -12.15 14.49
N ILE A 106 17.13 -11.87 15.70
CA ILE A 106 18.28 -10.97 15.90
C ILE A 106 19.51 -11.51 15.16
N ASP A 107 19.81 -12.79 15.27
CA ASP A 107 20.97 -13.40 14.61
C ASP A 107 20.85 -13.37 13.07
N ASN A 108 19.64 -13.53 12.53
CA ASN A 108 19.38 -13.38 11.10
C ASN A 108 19.62 -11.93 10.62
N ILE A 109 19.02 -10.95 11.31
CA ILE A 109 19.16 -9.52 10.95
C ILE A 109 20.59 -9.03 11.17
N GLN A 110 21.29 -9.50 12.22
CA GLN A 110 22.69 -9.17 12.46
C GLN A 110 23.60 -9.58 11.29
N LYS A 111 23.39 -10.76 10.70
CA LYS A 111 24.15 -11.20 9.51
C LYS A 111 23.90 -10.27 8.33
N ILE A 112 22.66 -9.83 8.11
CA ILE A 112 22.31 -8.89 7.04
C ILE A 112 22.98 -7.53 7.26
N LEU A 113 23.12 -7.10 8.53
CA LEU A 113 23.74 -5.84 8.96
C LEU A 113 25.27 -5.98 9.16
N ASN A 114 25.92 -6.95 8.50
CA ASN A 114 27.36 -7.18 8.57
C ASN A 114 27.91 -7.26 10.01
N GLY A 115 27.16 -7.88 10.92
CA GLY A 115 27.56 -8.08 12.30
C GLY A 115 27.11 -7.00 13.29
N ASP A 116 26.44 -5.93 12.84
CA ASP A 116 25.92 -4.89 13.73
C ASP A 116 24.75 -5.43 14.58
N ARG A 117 25.11 -5.99 15.76
CA ARG A 117 24.13 -6.55 16.69
C ARG A 117 23.27 -5.47 17.35
N VAL A 118 23.79 -4.25 17.52
CA VAL A 118 23.05 -3.18 18.20
C VAL A 118 21.88 -2.72 17.30
N ALA A 119 22.17 -2.47 16.04
CA ALA A 119 21.14 -2.12 15.05
C ALA A 119 20.13 -3.30 14.87
N ALA A 120 20.62 -4.55 14.82
CA ALA A 120 19.75 -5.73 14.75
C ALA A 120 18.79 -5.82 15.91
N ILE A 121 19.25 -5.61 17.16
CA ILE A 121 18.41 -5.60 18.35
C ILE A 121 17.35 -4.49 18.24
N GLN A 122 17.72 -3.27 17.85
CA GLN A 122 16.78 -2.15 17.72
C GLN A 122 15.66 -2.44 16.71
N LEU A 123 15.99 -3.00 15.55
CA LEU A 123 15.00 -3.39 14.55
C LEU A 123 14.08 -4.51 15.07
N VAL A 124 14.66 -5.53 15.68
CA VAL A 124 13.90 -6.69 16.18
C VAL A 124 13.04 -6.32 17.39
N GLU A 125 13.41 -5.33 18.20
CA GLU A 125 12.52 -4.77 19.22
C GLU A 125 11.22 -4.26 18.62
N GLU A 126 11.27 -3.59 17.46
CA GLU A 126 10.04 -3.15 16.76
C GLU A 126 9.27 -4.32 16.14
N VAL A 127 9.96 -5.34 15.62
CA VAL A 127 9.32 -6.56 15.08
C VAL A 127 8.46 -7.24 16.15
N PHE A 128 8.94 -7.32 17.39
CA PHE A 128 8.23 -7.97 18.50
C PHE A 128 7.42 -7.01 19.38
N ARG A 129 7.38 -5.73 19.03
CA ARG A 129 6.57 -4.76 19.77
C ARG A 129 5.09 -5.10 19.66
N GLU A 130 4.41 -5.17 20.80
CA GLU A 130 2.95 -5.25 20.82
C GLU A 130 2.34 -3.88 20.49
N ILE A 131 1.41 -3.87 19.54
CA ILE A 131 0.65 -2.67 19.16
C ILE A 131 -0.72 -2.75 19.81
N GLU A 132 -1.02 -1.81 20.69
CA GLU A 132 -2.35 -1.68 21.27
C GLU A 132 -3.33 -1.03 20.30
N ILE A 133 -4.56 -1.53 20.27
CA ILE A 133 -5.63 -1.00 19.44
C ILE A 133 -6.49 -0.05 20.26
N ASP A 134 -6.48 1.21 19.88
CA ASP A 134 -7.50 2.17 20.29
C ASP A 134 -8.63 2.17 19.25
N SER A 135 -9.71 1.42 19.56
CA SER A 135 -10.85 1.29 18.65
C SER A 135 -11.62 2.59 18.45
N GLU A 136 -11.56 3.52 19.40
CA GLU A 136 -12.19 4.86 19.28
C GLU A 136 -11.37 5.75 18.35
N GLN A 137 -10.06 5.81 18.57
CA GLN A 137 -9.13 6.59 17.73
C GLN A 137 -9.22 6.17 16.26
N TRP A 138 -9.31 4.86 16.01
CA TRP A 138 -9.36 4.33 14.64
C TRP A 138 -10.77 4.06 14.14
N GLN A 139 -11.79 4.47 14.88
CA GLN A 139 -13.22 4.35 14.50
C GLN A 139 -13.62 2.93 14.09
N ILE A 140 -13.08 1.92 14.80
CA ILE A 140 -13.36 0.51 14.52
C ILE A 140 -14.73 0.14 15.11
N PRO A 141 -15.64 -0.49 14.33
CA PRO A 141 -16.93 -0.94 14.83
C PRO A 141 -16.78 -1.88 16.04
N GLN A 142 -17.64 -1.71 17.04
CA GLN A 142 -17.68 -2.57 18.23
C GLN A 142 -18.49 -3.85 18.01
N GLU A 143 -19.35 -3.86 17.00
CA GLU A 143 -20.16 -5.01 16.63
C GLU A 143 -19.32 -6.12 15.99
N SER A 144 -19.73 -7.37 16.23
CA SER A 144 -19.09 -8.52 15.57
C SER A 144 -19.68 -8.70 14.19
N ILE A 145 -18.83 -8.55 13.15
CA ILE A 145 -19.19 -8.80 11.76
C ILE A 145 -18.56 -10.13 11.37
N SER A 146 -19.41 -11.12 11.03
CA SER A 146 -18.93 -12.43 10.58
C SER A 146 -18.49 -12.38 9.13
N LEU A 147 -17.36 -13.02 8.82
CA LEU A 147 -17.03 -13.36 7.44
C LEU A 147 -17.80 -14.63 7.07
N ASP A 148 -18.58 -14.56 5.99
CA ASP A 148 -19.35 -15.72 5.48
C ASP A 148 -18.42 -16.76 4.82
N ASN A 149 -17.24 -16.32 4.39
CA ASN A 149 -16.25 -17.17 3.73
C ASN A 149 -15.45 -17.99 4.74
N ASP A 150 -15.03 -19.19 4.30
CA ASP A 150 -13.95 -19.92 4.96
C ASP A 150 -12.67 -19.06 4.90
N ILE A 151 -11.93 -19.01 6.00
CA ILE A 151 -10.65 -18.29 6.06
C ILE A 151 -9.66 -18.75 4.98
N ASN A 152 -9.73 -20.01 4.56
CA ASN A 152 -8.91 -20.57 3.49
C ASN A 152 -9.30 -20.05 2.09
N GLU A 153 -10.47 -19.42 1.96
CA GLU A 153 -10.94 -18.77 0.74
C GLU A 153 -10.56 -17.29 0.68
N LEU A 154 -9.78 -16.82 1.63
CA LEU A 154 -9.24 -15.45 1.63
C LEU A 154 -7.78 -15.45 1.21
N GLY A 155 -7.38 -14.36 0.58
CA GLY A 155 -6.00 -14.05 0.27
C GLY A 155 -5.63 -12.64 0.69
N ILE A 156 -4.33 -12.39 0.87
CA ILE A 156 -3.79 -11.08 1.25
C ILE A 156 -2.72 -10.67 0.25
N TRP A 157 -2.81 -9.41 -0.22
CA TRP A 157 -1.74 -8.72 -0.93
C TRP A 157 -1.11 -7.66 -0.04
N ILE A 158 0.24 -7.61 -0.03
CA ILE A 158 1.03 -6.67 0.75
C ILE A 158 1.94 -5.89 -0.17
N ASP A 159 1.92 -4.57 -0.08
CA ASP A 159 3.01 -3.70 -0.50
C ASP A 159 3.63 -3.12 0.78
N PRO A 160 4.83 -3.55 1.13
CA PRO A 160 5.45 -3.15 2.39
C PRO A 160 5.83 -1.67 2.44
N ILE A 161 6.28 -1.12 1.29
CA ILE A 161 6.62 0.31 1.15
C ILE A 161 6.33 0.74 -0.30
N ASP A 162 5.08 1.10 -0.61
CA ASP A 162 4.77 1.77 -1.89
C ASP A 162 5.50 3.10 -1.97
N ALA A 163 6.03 3.40 -3.15
CA ALA A 163 6.91 4.53 -3.43
C ALA A 163 8.29 4.42 -2.78
N THR A 164 8.93 3.26 -2.87
CA THR A 164 10.29 2.98 -2.35
C THR A 164 11.31 4.05 -2.78
N ALA A 165 11.22 4.56 -4.03
CA ALA A 165 12.08 5.64 -4.49
C ALA A 165 11.92 6.95 -3.68
N GLU A 166 10.72 7.28 -3.25
CA GLU A 166 10.45 8.43 -2.38
C GLU A 166 10.92 8.15 -0.96
N TYR A 167 10.75 6.91 -0.48
CA TYR A 167 11.27 6.45 0.79
C TYR A 167 12.80 6.58 0.85
N ILE A 168 13.51 6.22 -0.23
CA ILE A 168 14.98 6.33 -0.31
C ILE A 168 15.42 7.78 -0.40
N ARG A 169 14.82 8.57 -1.29
CA ARG A 169 15.28 9.94 -1.58
C ARG A 169 14.90 10.95 -0.50
N ALA A 170 13.73 10.78 0.11
CA ALA A 170 13.17 11.69 1.13
C ALA A 170 13.19 13.18 0.70
N GLN A 171 12.90 13.47 -0.57
CA GLN A 171 12.92 14.82 -1.13
C GLN A 171 11.51 15.35 -1.28
N ASP A 172 11.07 16.12 -0.31
CA ASP A 172 9.73 16.69 -0.27
C ASP A 172 9.54 17.78 -1.32
N LYS A 173 8.48 17.63 -2.13
CA LYS A 173 8.01 18.65 -3.06
C LYS A 173 6.52 18.84 -2.91
N THR A 174 6.12 20.09 -2.82
CA THR A 174 4.69 20.47 -2.75
C THR A 174 4.09 20.67 -4.14
N THR A 175 2.78 20.60 -4.22
CA THR A 175 1.99 21.05 -5.37
C THR A 175 1.30 22.37 -5.02
N LYS A 176 0.53 22.92 -5.96
CA LYS A 176 -0.34 24.08 -5.65
C LYS A 176 -1.49 23.73 -4.68
N PHE A 177 -1.76 22.45 -4.46
CA PHE A 177 -2.75 21.96 -3.51
C PHE A 177 -2.02 21.44 -2.26
N PRO A 178 -2.16 22.08 -1.09
CA PRO A 178 -1.35 21.77 0.10
C PRO A 178 -1.44 20.30 0.55
N ASN A 179 -2.60 19.69 0.36
CA ASN A 179 -2.88 18.32 0.80
C ASN A 179 -2.41 17.24 -0.20
N ILE A 180 -1.89 17.63 -1.36
CA ILE A 180 -1.37 16.71 -2.38
C ILE A 180 0.12 17.00 -2.57
N LYS A 181 0.98 16.12 -2.08
CA LYS A 181 2.44 16.22 -2.28
C LYS A 181 2.82 15.71 -3.66
N ALA A 182 3.78 16.37 -4.30
CA ALA A 182 4.33 15.92 -5.57
C ALA A 182 5.29 14.76 -5.36
N SER A 183 6.13 14.80 -4.31
CA SER A 183 7.10 13.77 -3.95
C SER A 183 7.48 13.88 -2.47
N GLY A 184 8.22 12.91 -1.96
CA GLY A 184 8.77 12.88 -0.60
C GLY A 184 8.11 11.84 0.29
N LEU A 185 8.48 11.85 1.57
CA LEU A 185 8.08 10.81 2.53
C LEU A 185 6.56 10.73 2.75
N GLU A 186 5.84 11.85 2.64
CA GLU A 186 4.37 11.83 2.75
C GLU A 186 3.68 11.05 1.61
N CYS A 187 4.41 10.74 0.52
CA CYS A 187 3.90 9.88 -0.57
C CYS A 187 4.09 8.38 -0.31
N VAL A 188 4.82 8.02 0.74
CA VAL A 188 5.07 6.62 1.10
C VAL A 188 3.85 6.04 1.80
N THR A 189 3.46 4.83 1.38
CA THR A 189 2.35 4.09 1.99
C THR A 189 2.70 2.63 2.24
N VAL A 190 2.12 2.04 3.29
CA VAL A 190 2.08 0.58 3.52
C VAL A 190 0.67 0.12 3.15
N LEU A 191 0.56 -0.90 2.31
CA LEU A 191 -0.71 -1.35 1.77
C LEU A 191 -0.94 -2.83 2.13
N ILE A 192 -2.04 -3.14 2.83
CA ILE A 192 -2.45 -4.52 3.10
C ILE A 192 -3.92 -4.70 2.73
N GLY A 193 -4.18 -5.54 1.70
CA GLY A 193 -5.52 -5.78 1.19
C GLY A 193 -5.92 -7.25 1.27
N VAL A 194 -7.12 -7.53 1.80
CA VAL A 194 -7.73 -8.85 1.84
C VAL A 194 -8.75 -8.98 0.72
N TYR A 195 -8.75 -10.12 0.05
CA TYR A 195 -9.67 -10.42 -1.04
C TYR A 195 -10.21 -11.85 -0.96
N GLU A 196 -11.36 -12.09 -1.55
CA GLU A 196 -11.94 -13.43 -1.74
C GLU A 196 -11.25 -14.14 -2.90
N THR A 197 -10.65 -15.29 -2.67
CA THR A 197 -9.85 -16.00 -3.70
C THR A 197 -10.69 -16.51 -4.86
N VAL A 198 -11.96 -16.84 -4.63
CA VAL A 198 -12.87 -17.38 -5.64
C VAL A 198 -13.38 -16.29 -6.59
N ARG A 199 -13.91 -15.20 -6.03
CA ARG A 199 -14.48 -14.08 -6.82
C ARG A 199 -13.43 -13.04 -7.21
N GLY A 200 -12.35 -12.95 -6.43
CA GLY A 200 -11.32 -11.95 -6.61
C GLY A 200 -11.74 -10.55 -6.13
N ASP A 201 -12.79 -10.44 -5.33
CA ASP A 201 -13.27 -9.18 -4.80
C ASP A 201 -12.46 -8.76 -3.57
N PRO A 202 -11.93 -7.52 -3.51
CA PRO A 202 -11.32 -6.99 -2.31
C PRO A 202 -12.41 -6.69 -1.27
N ILE A 203 -12.16 -7.09 -0.01
CA ILE A 203 -13.14 -6.98 1.08
C ILE A 203 -12.66 -6.14 2.26
N ILE A 204 -11.36 -6.18 2.59
CA ILE A 204 -10.76 -5.36 3.64
C ILE A 204 -9.51 -4.70 3.08
N GLY A 205 -9.33 -3.42 3.33
CA GLY A 205 -8.12 -2.70 2.97
C GLY A 205 -7.64 -1.82 4.12
N VAL A 206 -6.34 -1.82 4.35
CA VAL A 206 -5.66 -0.90 5.26
C VAL A 206 -4.52 -0.22 4.51
N VAL A 207 -4.52 1.09 4.54
CA VAL A 207 -3.46 1.96 3.99
C VAL A 207 -2.92 2.80 5.14
N ASN A 208 -1.63 2.65 5.42
CA ASN A 208 -0.92 3.46 6.41
C ASN A 208 0.05 4.40 5.70
N GLN A 209 0.03 5.68 6.05
CA GLN A 209 1.06 6.66 5.70
C GLN A 209 2.04 6.79 6.88
N PRO A 210 3.22 6.15 6.87
CA PRO A 210 4.15 6.15 8.00
C PRO A 210 4.69 7.53 8.36
N PHE A 211 4.69 8.45 7.39
CA PHE A 211 5.29 9.78 7.47
C PHE A 211 4.26 10.88 7.22
N ALA A 212 3.02 10.70 7.70
CA ALA A 212 1.89 11.60 7.40
C ALA A 212 2.05 13.00 7.98
N SER A 213 2.63 13.10 9.16
CA SER A 213 2.87 14.36 9.86
C SER A 213 4.03 14.21 10.85
N LYS A 214 4.50 15.33 11.37
CA LYS A 214 5.44 15.34 12.48
C LYS A 214 4.77 15.94 13.71
N ASN A 215 5.06 15.35 14.87
CA ASN A 215 4.62 15.87 16.15
C ASN A 215 5.54 17.01 16.66
N GLU A 216 5.25 17.53 17.85
CA GLU A 216 6.02 18.60 18.47
C GLU A 216 7.50 18.27 18.74
N THR A 217 7.85 16.98 18.79
CA THR A 217 9.22 16.48 18.98
C THR A 217 9.94 16.15 17.67
N ASP A 218 9.42 16.62 16.53
CA ASP A 218 9.92 16.32 15.17
C ASP A 218 9.94 14.82 14.81
N THR A 219 9.09 14.04 15.50
CA THR A 219 8.95 12.60 15.22
C THR A 219 7.77 12.38 14.30
N TYR A 220 7.95 11.54 13.27
CA TYR A 220 6.89 11.19 12.33
C TYR A 220 5.78 10.37 12.98
N GLU A 221 4.55 10.69 12.62
CA GLU A 221 3.33 10.01 13.02
C GLU A 221 2.61 9.41 11.82
N SER A 222 1.99 8.26 12.05
CA SER A 222 1.19 7.55 11.04
C SER A 222 -0.19 8.18 10.87
N ARG A 223 -0.73 8.01 9.67
CA ARG A 223 -2.17 8.15 9.44
C ARG A 223 -2.69 6.89 8.76
N ILE A 224 -3.65 6.22 9.40
CA ILE A 224 -4.21 4.95 8.96
C ILE A 224 -5.60 5.17 8.38
N TYR A 225 -5.81 4.63 7.18
CA TYR A 225 -7.10 4.56 6.52
C TYR A 225 -7.47 3.09 6.32
N TRP A 226 -8.72 2.76 6.58
CA TRP A 226 -9.20 1.42 6.36
C TRP A 226 -10.62 1.42 5.79
N GLY A 227 -10.97 0.35 5.10
CA GLY A 227 -12.32 0.08 4.60
C GLY A 227 -12.62 -1.41 4.62
N LEU A 228 -13.88 -1.72 4.89
CA LEU A 228 -14.42 -3.08 4.98
C LEU A 228 -15.74 -3.13 4.23
N THR A 229 -15.89 -4.14 3.35
CA THR A 229 -17.15 -4.42 2.65
C THR A 229 -17.45 -5.92 2.72
N ILE A 230 -18.56 -6.31 3.37
CA ILE A 230 -19.04 -7.70 3.46
C ILE A 230 -20.52 -7.71 3.09
N GLY A 231 -20.87 -8.33 1.98
CA GLY A 231 -22.22 -8.22 1.42
C GLY A 231 -22.59 -6.77 1.17
N ASP A 232 -23.68 -6.33 1.79
CA ASP A 232 -24.15 -4.94 1.70
C ASP A 232 -23.60 -4.03 2.81
N LEU A 233 -22.88 -4.61 3.79
CA LEU A 233 -22.30 -3.86 4.90
C LEU A 233 -21.01 -3.17 4.49
N LYS A 234 -20.91 -1.87 4.77
CA LYS A 234 -19.76 -1.03 4.44
C LYS A 234 -19.35 -0.20 5.63
N TYR A 235 -18.08 -0.32 6.01
CA TYR A 235 -17.49 0.44 7.10
C TYR A 235 -16.14 1.01 6.66
N ASN A 236 -15.82 2.20 7.11
CA ASN A 236 -14.52 2.84 6.90
C ASN A 236 -14.30 3.95 7.93
N ASN A 237 -13.07 4.42 8.05
CA ASN A 237 -12.70 5.56 8.90
C ASN A 237 -12.37 6.82 8.09
N VAL A 238 -12.78 6.88 6.83
CA VAL A 238 -12.38 7.98 5.95
C VAL A 238 -13.26 9.20 6.19
N MET A 239 -12.65 10.27 6.70
CA MET A 239 -13.27 11.60 6.72
C MET A 239 -12.93 12.29 5.40
N ALA A 240 -13.93 12.40 4.53
CA ALA A 240 -13.74 12.98 3.22
C ALA A 240 -13.67 14.50 3.25
N VAL A 241 -12.77 15.03 2.45
CA VAL A 241 -12.75 16.45 2.10
C VAL A 241 -13.65 16.67 0.88
N GLU A 242 -14.50 17.69 0.94
CA GLU A 242 -15.20 18.18 -0.25
C GLU A 242 -14.32 19.21 -0.95
N ASN A 243 -13.99 18.94 -2.21
CA ASN A 243 -13.26 19.85 -3.05
C ASN A 243 -14.20 20.48 -4.08
N GLU A 244 -14.18 21.81 -4.20
CA GLU A 244 -14.91 22.53 -5.24
C GLU A 244 -14.27 22.33 -6.62
N GLU A 245 -12.96 22.12 -6.67
CA GLU A 245 -12.19 21.92 -7.89
C GLU A 245 -12.19 20.45 -8.32
N ARG A 246 -12.32 20.21 -9.62
CA ARG A 246 -12.17 18.87 -10.21
C ARG A 246 -10.69 18.56 -10.39
N ILE A 247 -10.11 17.83 -9.45
CA ILE A 247 -8.68 17.48 -9.44
C ILE A 247 -8.49 16.04 -9.95
N ALA A 248 -7.61 15.89 -10.96
CA ALA A 248 -7.10 14.59 -11.39
C ALA A 248 -5.63 14.45 -11.00
N VAL A 249 -5.32 13.40 -10.21
CA VAL A 249 -3.94 13.10 -9.81
C VAL A 249 -3.33 12.09 -10.75
N LEU A 250 -2.17 12.39 -11.33
CA LEU A 250 -1.49 11.62 -12.36
C LEU A 250 -0.01 11.38 -12.03
N SER A 251 0.62 10.49 -12.78
CA SER A 251 2.09 10.38 -12.80
C SER A 251 2.68 11.38 -13.78
N PRO A 252 3.87 11.97 -13.51
CA PRO A 252 4.51 12.92 -14.46
C PRO A 252 4.75 12.33 -15.86
N SER A 253 4.86 11.01 -15.97
CA SER A 253 5.09 10.30 -17.23
C SER A 253 3.80 9.85 -17.93
N GLU A 254 2.63 10.43 -17.59
CA GLU A 254 1.36 10.06 -18.20
C GLU A 254 1.28 10.48 -19.68
N GLN A 255 0.49 9.74 -20.50
CA GLN A 255 0.36 10.01 -21.91
C GLN A 255 -0.40 11.31 -22.19
N SER A 256 0.15 12.17 -23.06
CA SER A 256 -0.41 13.50 -23.38
C SER A 256 -1.88 13.47 -23.77
N LYS A 257 -2.30 12.45 -24.54
CA LYS A 257 -3.71 12.32 -24.96
C LYS A 257 -4.70 12.27 -23.80
N TYR A 258 -4.35 11.57 -22.69
CA TYR A 258 -5.21 11.50 -21.50
C TYR A 258 -5.17 12.81 -20.71
N VAL A 259 -3.98 13.41 -20.60
CA VAL A 259 -3.80 14.72 -19.95
C VAL A 259 -4.63 15.79 -20.66
N GLU A 260 -4.55 15.86 -21.99
CA GLU A 260 -5.29 16.81 -22.82
C GLU A 260 -6.81 16.58 -22.73
N PHE A 261 -7.25 15.33 -22.76
CA PHE A 261 -8.66 14.99 -22.62
C PHE A 261 -9.20 15.43 -21.26
N LEU A 262 -8.53 15.05 -20.17
CA LEU A 262 -8.94 15.43 -18.82
C LEU A 262 -8.99 16.95 -18.66
N LYS A 263 -7.97 17.67 -19.13
CA LYS A 263 -7.86 19.12 -18.99
C LYS A 263 -8.85 19.87 -19.91
N ASN A 264 -8.87 19.53 -21.19
CA ASN A 264 -9.57 20.34 -22.19
C ASN A 264 -11.05 19.98 -22.32
N GLN A 265 -11.40 18.69 -22.20
CA GLN A 265 -12.79 18.23 -22.36
C GLN A 265 -13.51 18.07 -21.03
N LEU A 266 -12.87 17.44 -20.04
CA LEU A 266 -13.50 17.19 -18.75
C LEU A 266 -13.23 18.27 -17.69
N LYS A 267 -12.37 19.26 -18.00
CA LYS A 267 -12.06 20.43 -17.16
C LYS A 267 -11.46 20.08 -15.80
N TYR A 268 -10.62 19.04 -15.78
CA TYR A 268 -9.84 18.69 -14.59
C TYR A 268 -8.60 19.57 -14.45
N GLU A 269 -8.31 19.96 -13.20
CA GLU A 269 -7.00 20.44 -12.80
C GLU A 269 -6.07 19.22 -12.65
N ILE A 270 -4.94 19.23 -13.35
CA ILE A 270 -3.98 18.12 -13.33
C ILE A 270 -2.93 18.36 -12.25
N VAL A 271 -2.78 17.39 -11.38
CA VAL A 271 -1.75 17.36 -10.32
C VAL A 271 -0.89 16.13 -10.49
N TYR A 272 0.42 16.32 -10.49
CA TYR A 272 1.37 15.22 -10.58
C TYR A 272 1.87 14.84 -9.18
N SER A 273 1.86 13.53 -8.88
CA SER A 273 2.29 12.98 -7.59
C SER A 273 2.96 11.62 -7.74
N SER A 274 3.79 11.25 -6.77
CA SER A 274 4.45 9.96 -6.65
C SER A 274 3.60 8.96 -5.84
N GLY A 275 3.95 7.65 -5.93
CA GLY A 275 3.27 6.56 -5.23
C GLY A 275 1.93 6.19 -5.89
N ALA A 276 1.68 4.91 -6.12
CA ALA A 276 0.40 4.44 -6.62
C ALA A 276 -0.66 4.47 -5.50
N GLY A 277 -0.32 3.91 -4.35
CA GLY A 277 -1.15 3.93 -3.14
C GLY A 277 -1.48 5.35 -2.71
N HIS A 278 -0.48 6.25 -2.68
CA HIS A 278 -0.70 7.66 -2.33
C HIS A 278 -1.70 8.35 -3.27
N LYS A 279 -1.56 8.19 -4.60
CA LYS A 279 -2.48 8.80 -5.57
C LYS A 279 -3.91 8.29 -5.43
N ILE A 280 -4.08 6.96 -5.23
CA ILE A 280 -5.41 6.39 -4.99
C ILE A 280 -5.95 6.87 -3.63
N LEU A 281 -5.08 7.02 -2.62
CA LEU A 281 -5.46 7.56 -1.32
C LEU A 281 -6.02 9.00 -1.44
N LYS A 282 -5.47 9.84 -2.33
CA LYS A 282 -6.02 11.19 -2.58
C LYS A 282 -7.43 11.17 -3.18
N VAL A 283 -7.77 10.13 -3.93
CA VAL A 283 -9.15 9.89 -4.37
C VAL A 283 -10.03 9.40 -3.23
N ILE A 284 -9.52 8.48 -2.40
CA ILE A 284 -10.21 7.96 -1.21
C ILE A 284 -10.61 9.10 -0.27
N THR A 285 -9.67 9.99 0.05
CA THR A 285 -9.89 11.11 0.97
C THR A 285 -10.67 12.28 0.37
N GLY A 286 -10.93 12.28 -0.96
CA GLY A 286 -11.65 13.34 -1.66
C GLY A 286 -10.79 14.56 -2.02
N GLU A 287 -9.51 14.52 -1.75
CA GLU A 287 -8.55 15.57 -2.16
C GLU A 287 -8.35 15.61 -3.68
N ALA A 288 -8.61 14.49 -4.36
CA ALA A 288 -8.74 14.39 -5.81
C ALA A 288 -10.02 13.63 -6.17
N GLU A 289 -10.61 13.96 -7.31
CA GLU A 289 -11.80 13.27 -7.84
C GLU A 289 -11.43 12.01 -8.61
N LEU A 290 -10.25 12.02 -9.23
CA LEU A 290 -9.79 11.00 -10.17
C LEU A 290 -8.31 10.70 -10.02
N PHE A 291 -7.95 9.42 -10.06
CA PHE A 291 -6.60 8.94 -10.40
C PHE A 291 -6.65 8.22 -11.75
N LEU A 292 -5.69 8.51 -12.65
CA LEU A 292 -5.51 7.80 -13.90
C LEU A 292 -4.05 7.42 -14.10
N LEU A 293 -3.84 6.19 -14.55
CA LEU A 293 -2.54 5.64 -14.97
C LEU A 293 -2.77 4.82 -16.24
N SER A 294 -2.31 5.32 -17.40
CA SER A 294 -2.51 4.62 -18.67
C SER A 294 -1.51 3.49 -18.93
N LYS A 295 -0.44 3.44 -18.15
CA LYS A 295 0.62 2.42 -18.26
C LYS A 295 0.33 1.27 -17.31
N GLY A 296 0.52 0.04 -17.76
CA GLY A 296 0.42 -1.16 -16.92
C GLY A 296 1.67 -1.33 -16.04
N THR A 297 1.91 -0.42 -15.11
CA THR A 297 3.12 -0.39 -14.25
C THR A 297 2.81 -0.56 -12.77
N THR A 298 1.60 -0.98 -12.45
CA THR A 298 1.18 -1.35 -11.10
C THR A 298 0.88 -2.84 -11.02
N TYR A 299 0.86 -3.32 -9.81
CA TYR A 299 0.65 -4.72 -9.47
C TYR A 299 -0.55 -4.87 -8.51
N LYS A 300 -0.91 -6.11 -8.17
CA LYS A 300 -2.05 -6.38 -7.28
C LYS A 300 -1.83 -5.88 -5.87
N TRP A 301 -0.60 -5.84 -5.39
CA TRP A 301 -0.25 -5.29 -4.08
C TRP A 301 -0.43 -3.77 -4.00
N ASP A 302 -0.20 -3.01 -5.10
CA ASP A 302 -0.47 -1.56 -5.16
C ASP A 302 -1.96 -1.23 -5.06
N THR A 303 -2.85 -2.16 -5.40
CA THR A 303 -4.26 -1.85 -5.69
C THR A 303 -5.26 -2.51 -4.76
N CYS A 304 -4.97 -3.67 -4.16
CA CYS A 304 -5.93 -4.44 -3.38
C CYS A 304 -6.46 -3.65 -2.17
N ALA A 305 -5.57 -3.11 -1.36
CA ALA A 305 -5.96 -2.33 -0.19
C ALA A 305 -6.74 -1.04 -0.55
N PRO A 306 -6.22 -0.18 -1.46
CA PRO A 306 -6.94 1.03 -1.85
C PRO A 306 -8.30 0.74 -2.50
N GLN A 307 -8.43 -0.31 -3.31
CA GLN A 307 -9.71 -0.69 -3.92
C GLN A 307 -10.73 -1.13 -2.88
N ALA A 308 -10.34 -1.90 -1.86
CA ALA A 308 -11.24 -2.29 -0.78
C ALA A 308 -11.78 -1.05 -0.03
N ILE A 309 -10.93 -0.05 0.22
CA ILE A 309 -11.36 1.20 0.85
C ILE A 309 -12.29 1.98 -0.09
N LEU A 310 -11.96 2.14 -1.37
CA LEU A 310 -12.84 2.80 -2.35
C LEU A 310 -14.22 2.14 -2.39
N LYS A 311 -14.26 0.80 -2.40
CA LYS A 311 -15.50 0.02 -2.42
C LYS A 311 -16.38 0.29 -1.19
N SER A 312 -15.79 0.49 -0.01
CA SER A 312 -16.53 0.86 1.20
C SER A 312 -17.13 2.26 1.15
N LEU A 313 -16.69 3.09 0.21
CA LEU A 313 -17.13 4.46 -0.06
C LEU A 313 -18.03 4.58 -1.31
N ASP A 314 -18.52 3.46 -1.85
CA ASP A 314 -19.24 3.42 -3.14
C ASP A 314 -18.40 3.84 -4.37
N GLY A 315 -17.09 3.95 -4.19
CA GLY A 315 -16.13 4.16 -5.25
C GLY A 315 -15.63 2.86 -5.87
N GLU A 316 -14.74 2.95 -6.85
CA GLU A 316 -14.18 1.76 -7.49
C GLU A 316 -12.86 2.05 -8.21
N LEU A 317 -12.11 0.97 -8.47
CA LEU A 317 -10.90 0.95 -9.28
C LEU A 317 -11.13 0.05 -10.50
N PHE A 318 -10.91 0.59 -11.70
CA PHE A 318 -11.15 -0.12 -12.95
C PHE A 318 -9.86 -0.31 -13.75
N ASN A 319 -9.83 -1.41 -14.55
CA ASN A 319 -8.88 -1.55 -15.64
C ASN A 319 -9.22 -0.54 -16.73
N LEU A 320 -8.29 0.37 -17.03
CA LEU A 320 -8.53 1.47 -17.97
C LEU A 320 -8.77 0.96 -19.40
N GLN A 321 -7.87 0.12 -19.94
CA GLN A 321 -7.95 -0.36 -21.31
C GLN A 321 -9.18 -1.24 -21.54
N ASP A 322 -9.42 -2.21 -20.64
CA ASP A 322 -10.57 -3.09 -20.76
C ASP A 322 -11.88 -2.32 -20.68
N THR A 323 -11.94 -1.29 -19.83
CA THR A 323 -13.11 -0.43 -19.72
C THR A 323 -13.36 0.38 -20.98
N LEU A 324 -12.31 0.94 -21.59
CA LEU A 324 -12.42 1.72 -22.84
C LEU A 324 -12.79 0.83 -24.04
N ILE A 325 -12.16 -0.35 -24.18
CA ILE A 325 -12.43 -1.27 -25.29
C ILE A 325 -13.86 -1.80 -25.23
N ASN A 326 -14.31 -2.22 -24.06
CA ASN A 326 -15.63 -2.83 -23.89
C ASN A 326 -16.76 -1.81 -23.73
N LYS A 327 -16.45 -0.52 -23.59
CA LYS A 327 -17.41 0.54 -23.23
C LYS A 327 -18.26 0.19 -22.00
N SER A 328 -17.65 -0.57 -21.08
CA SER A 328 -18.28 -1.05 -19.85
C SER A 328 -17.26 -1.13 -18.69
N LEU A 329 -17.73 -0.91 -17.48
CA LEU A 329 -16.87 -0.90 -16.27
C LEU A 329 -16.25 -2.27 -16.03
N LYS A 330 -14.94 -2.34 -16.06
CA LYS A 330 -14.15 -3.55 -15.80
C LYS A 330 -13.31 -3.36 -14.55
N LYS A 331 -13.79 -3.90 -13.44
CA LYS A 331 -13.11 -3.86 -12.15
C LYS A 331 -11.80 -4.65 -12.19
N ILE A 332 -10.85 -4.25 -11.38
CA ILE A 332 -9.67 -5.07 -11.07
C ILE A 332 -10.12 -6.27 -10.21
N SER A 333 -9.59 -7.44 -10.50
CA SER A 333 -9.88 -8.68 -9.76
C SER A 333 -8.61 -9.38 -9.31
N TYR A 334 -8.67 -10.07 -8.17
CA TYR A 334 -7.51 -10.65 -7.48
C TYR A 334 -7.50 -12.18 -7.49
N HIS A 335 -8.48 -12.87 -8.11
CA HIS A 335 -8.60 -14.32 -8.11
C HIS A 335 -7.41 -15.04 -8.79
N ASP A 336 -6.88 -14.48 -9.88
CA ASP A 336 -5.73 -15.08 -10.58
C ASP A 336 -4.42 -14.55 -9.99
N THR A 337 -3.78 -15.34 -9.14
CA THR A 337 -2.52 -14.99 -8.50
C THR A 337 -1.29 -15.18 -9.38
N LYS A 338 -1.43 -15.72 -10.59
CA LYS A 338 -0.34 -15.84 -11.58
C LYS A 338 -0.21 -14.54 -12.39
N ILE A 339 -1.32 -13.83 -12.61
CA ILE A 339 -1.34 -12.52 -13.26
C ILE A 339 -1.31 -11.45 -12.18
N ILE A 340 -0.10 -11.10 -11.75
CA ILE A 340 0.09 -10.10 -10.67
C ILE A 340 0.05 -8.66 -11.17
N ARG A 341 0.32 -8.41 -12.45
CA ARG A 341 0.46 -7.07 -13.04
C ARG A 341 -0.85 -6.53 -13.59
N ASN A 342 -1.15 -5.27 -13.34
CA ASN A 342 -2.29 -4.54 -13.90
C ASN A 342 -1.94 -3.96 -15.28
N THR A 343 -1.87 -4.82 -16.31
CA THR A 343 -1.32 -4.48 -17.64
C THR A 343 -2.11 -3.42 -18.41
N GLY A 344 -3.42 -3.32 -18.15
CA GLY A 344 -4.32 -2.38 -18.85
C GLY A 344 -4.32 -0.96 -18.32
N GLY A 345 -3.48 -0.64 -17.33
CA GLY A 345 -3.55 0.63 -16.62
C GLY A 345 -4.77 0.71 -15.69
N LEU A 346 -4.91 1.82 -14.99
CA LEU A 346 -5.87 2.00 -13.91
C LEU A 346 -6.64 3.31 -14.05
N ILE A 347 -7.87 3.32 -13.56
CA ILE A 347 -8.62 4.52 -13.28
C ILE A 347 -9.43 4.33 -11.98
N ALA A 348 -9.30 5.27 -11.05
CA ALA A 348 -9.97 5.25 -9.77
C ALA A 348 -10.91 6.46 -9.63
N TYR A 349 -12.11 6.22 -9.17
CA TYR A 349 -13.11 7.21 -8.80
C TYR A 349 -13.75 6.89 -7.46
N ARG A 350 -13.98 7.92 -6.66
CA ARG A 350 -14.81 7.81 -5.47
C ARG A 350 -16.30 7.84 -5.81
N ASN A 351 -16.71 8.60 -6.83
CA ASN A 351 -18.10 8.71 -7.29
C ASN A 351 -18.22 8.12 -8.70
N ILE A 352 -18.82 6.92 -8.80
CA ILE A 352 -18.97 6.19 -10.07
C ILE A 352 -19.82 6.96 -11.09
N GLU A 353 -20.80 7.77 -10.66
CA GLU A 353 -21.62 8.55 -11.59
C GLU A 353 -20.79 9.55 -12.39
N LYS A 354 -19.77 10.15 -11.80
CA LYS A 354 -18.82 11.05 -12.48
C LYS A 354 -17.94 10.32 -13.48
N PHE A 355 -17.74 9.01 -13.34
CA PHE A 355 -16.99 8.19 -14.29
C PHE A 355 -17.68 8.07 -15.66
N LYS A 356 -19.02 8.19 -15.73
CA LYS A 356 -19.77 8.10 -16.99
C LYS A 356 -19.30 9.13 -18.02
N ASP A 357 -18.80 10.28 -17.57
CA ASP A 357 -18.24 11.30 -18.46
C ASP A 357 -16.93 10.84 -19.11
N PHE A 358 -16.15 10.01 -18.42
CA PHE A 358 -14.90 9.46 -18.93
C PHE A 358 -15.13 8.42 -20.04
N LEU A 359 -16.24 7.69 -20.02
CA LEU A 359 -16.59 6.71 -21.08
C LEU A 359 -16.89 7.36 -22.45
N LYS A 360 -16.94 8.68 -22.52
CA LYS A 360 -17.09 9.44 -23.77
C LYS A 360 -15.77 9.53 -24.56
N LEU A 361 -14.66 9.04 -24.01
CA LEU A 361 -13.37 8.90 -24.67
C LEU A 361 -13.41 7.73 -25.65
#